data_3d17adae3b1895c53b68b2014b5e125a
#
_entry.id   3d17adae3b1895c53b68b2014b5e125a
#
_cell.length_a   1.000
_cell.length_b   1.000
_cell.length_c   1.000
_cell.angle_alpha   90.00
_cell.angle_beta   90.00
_cell.angle_gamma   90.00
#
_symmetry.space_group_name_H-M   'P 1'
#
loop_
_entity.id
_entity.type
_entity.pdbx_description
1 polymer ?
#
loop_
_entity_poly.entity_id
_entity_poly.type
_entity_poly.pdbx_seq_one_letter_code
_entity_poly.pdbx_strand_id
1 'polypeptide(L)'
;MRSLQRKAIGAESALQSSSEFIGALTNTGEIDSALEVAAVFLNANIQINDGRGRTLHTAGPDEIGCAGTRLTCELGNRSDLSLRIHQIDMDPSPADTPISLAIGALRLQLLRLGERAEAREELRGELLESLLTGRFNDSEHLRRRLSLIGRPHLADSARVIVVESLAASNRLSARFHTDLRTTFPQLLIDHRDSSLVIVVEDHRPEEYLIRQFKELLIREEERHRRPGTDGAEHGGPRFVAGVGRRSRRPHEISVSYDEAAAACAIGISDPRAADKGIFSARKLGLQGLASMPQEQLAAMVNDTFGPIIDHDQRRGTDFMRTVRTYLANDRHLGDTASELHLHYNTVRNRIARIEELLDLKFDQADGRYRAETAIRMVAVLRTLTEQKLLSVRR
;
A
#
# COMPACT_ATOMS: atom_id res chain seq x y z
N MET A 1 53.43 -21.50 -37.30
CA MET A 1 53.76 -21.03 -35.94
C MET A 1 53.22 -19.60 -35.64
N ARG A 2 53.57 -18.57 -36.44
CA ARG A 2 53.10 -17.18 -36.17
C ARG A 2 51.57 -16.99 -36.16
N SER A 3 50.80 -17.75 -36.94
CA SER A 3 49.33 -17.69 -36.97
C SER A 3 48.70 -18.31 -35.73
N LEU A 4 49.25 -19.38 -35.18
CA LEU A 4 48.81 -20.03 -33.96
C LEU A 4 49.13 -19.16 -32.71
N GLN A 5 50.30 -18.49 -32.69
CA GLN A 5 50.65 -17.56 -31.62
C GLN A 5 49.72 -16.31 -31.60
N ARG A 6 49.36 -15.74 -32.75
CA ARG A 6 48.40 -14.62 -32.81
C ARG A 6 46.99 -15.02 -32.34
N LYS A 7 46.53 -16.24 -32.68
CA LYS A 7 45.27 -16.78 -32.18
C LYS A 7 45.29 -17.01 -30.67
N ALA A 8 46.42 -17.52 -30.12
CA ALA A 8 46.56 -17.73 -28.69
C ALA A 8 46.55 -16.40 -27.90
N ILE A 9 47.28 -15.38 -28.39
CA ILE A 9 47.31 -14.05 -27.73
C ILE A 9 45.93 -13.37 -27.81
N GLY A 10 45.21 -13.50 -28.93
CA GLY A 10 43.85 -13.01 -29.06
C GLY A 10 42.84 -13.71 -28.11
N ALA A 11 43.02 -15.03 -27.96
CA ALA A 11 42.18 -15.81 -27.04
C ALA A 11 42.46 -15.48 -25.56
N GLU A 12 43.72 -15.27 -25.17
CA GLU A 12 44.09 -14.84 -23.82
C GLU A 12 43.56 -13.46 -23.49
N SER A 13 43.67 -12.49 -24.42
CA SER A 13 43.13 -11.14 -24.24
C SER A 13 41.60 -11.17 -24.11
N ALA A 14 40.91 -11.98 -24.92
CA ALA A 14 39.46 -12.13 -24.84
C ALA A 14 38.98 -12.79 -23.55
N LEU A 15 39.73 -13.78 -23.04
CA LEU A 15 39.44 -14.42 -21.76
C LEU A 15 39.67 -13.47 -20.58
N GLN A 16 40.70 -12.64 -20.63
CA GLN A 16 40.97 -11.63 -19.59
C GLN A 16 39.86 -10.57 -19.56
N SER A 17 39.45 -10.06 -20.71
CA SER A 17 38.33 -9.13 -20.81
C SER A 17 37.01 -9.74 -20.32
N SER A 18 36.77 -11.02 -20.60
CA SER A 18 35.61 -11.75 -20.11
C SER A 18 35.63 -11.96 -18.59
N SER A 19 36.84 -12.20 -18.02
CA SER A 19 36.99 -12.34 -16.56
C SER A 19 36.72 -11.02 -15.82
N GLU A 20 37.22 -9.89 -16.35
CA GLU A 20 36.94 -8.55 -15.84
C GLU A 20 35.45 -8.20 -15.94
N PHE A 21 34.83 -8.54 -17.05
CA PHE A 21 33.38 -8.37 -17.23
C PHE A 21 32.57 -9.16 -16.21
N ILE A 22 32.86 -10.45 -16.03
CA ILE A 22 32.18 -11.30 -15.05
C ILE A 22 32.37 -10.74 -13.64
N GLY A 23 33.56 -10.26 -13.31
CA GLY A 23 33.86 -9.61 -12.04
C GLY A 23 33.02 -8.34 -11.82
N ALA A 24 32.94 -7.47 -12.84
CA ALA A 24 32.12 -6.27 -12.80
C ALA A 24 30.62 -6.62 -12.66
N LEU A 25 30.14 -7.59 -13.44
CA LEU A 25 28.76 -8.02 -13.45
C LEU A 25 28.33 -8.64 -12.11
N THR A 26 29.19 -9.47 -11.49
CA THR A 26 28.86 -10.11 -10.20
C THR A 26 28.80 -9.13 -9.04
N ASN A 27 29.44 -7.98 -9.16
CA ASN A 27 29.41 -6.90 -8.17
C ASN A 27 28.16 -5.99 -8.29
N THR A 28 27.33 -6.16 -9.31
CA THR A 28 26.11 -5.39 -9.45
C THR A 28 25.05 -5.88 -8.46
N GLY A 29 24.36 -4.93 -7.81
CA GLY A 29 23.30 -5.22 -6.83
C GLY A 29 21.88 -5.12 -7.39
N GLU A 30 21.73 -4.56 -8.58
CA GLU A 30 20.45 -4.24 -9.22
C GLU A 30 20.44 -4.67 -10.69
N ILE A 31 19.25 -4.94 -11.21
CA ILE A 31 19.05 -5.40 -12.61
C ILE A 31 19.54 -4.36 -13.61
N ASP A 32 19.17 -3.08 -13.40
CA ASP A 32 19.54 -1.99 -14.32
C ASP A 32 21.07 -1.84 -14.41
N SER A 33 21.77 -1.87 -13.27
CA SER A 33 23.23 -1.83 -13.23
C SER A 33 23.87 -3.05 -13.93
N ALA A 34 23.27 -4.24 -13.83
CA ALA A 34 23.75 -5.43 -14.53
C ALA A 34 23.57 -5.31 -16.04
N LEU A 35 22.45 -4.73 -16.48
CA LEU A 35 22.19 -4.46 -17.90
C LEU A 35 23.14 -3.39 -18.46
N GLU A 36 23.42 -2.31 -17.71
CA GLU A 36 24.38 -1.29 -18.12
C GLU A 36 25.78 -1.85 -18.33
N VAL A 37 26.29 -2.62 -17.37
CA VAL A 37 27.59 -3.29 -17.48
C VAL A 37 27.64 -4.20 -18.71
N ALA A 38 26.56 -4.95 -18.96
CA ALA A 38 26.48 -5.85 -20.11
C ALA A 38 26.34 -5.08 -21.42
N ALA A 39 25.57 -3.98 -21.47
CA ALA A 39 25.40 -3.15 -22.64
C ALA A 39 26.71 -2.52 -23.10
N VAL A 40 27.51 -2.03 -22.17
CA VAL A 40 28.85 -1.47 -22.45
C VAL A 40 29.79 -2.55 -22.97
N PHE A 41 29.85 -3.72 -22.30
CA PHE A 41 30.77 -4.80 -22.68
C PHE A 41 30.43 -5.41 -24.06
N LEU A 42 29.13 -5.61 -24.32
CA LEU A 42 28.65 -6.20 -25.58
C LEU A 42 28.48 -5.17 -26.69
N ASN A 43 28.69 -3.88 -26.41
CA ASN A 43 28.39 -2.77 -27.32
C ASN A 43 27.00 -2.94 -27.95
N ALA A 44 25.97 -3.13 -27.11
CA ALA A 44 24.63 -3.53 -27.52
C ALA A 44 23.55 -2.79 -26.74
N ASN A 45 22.37 -2.64 -27.33
CA ASN A 45 21.16 -2.31 -26.60
C ASN A 45 20.57 -3.62 -26.04
N ILE A 46 20.32 -3.64 -24.73
CA ILE A 46 19.79 -4.82 -24.03
C ILE A 46 18.46 -4.46 -23.42
N GLN A 47 17.46 -5.31 -23.65
CA GLN A 47 16.09 -5.11 -23.15
C GLN A 47 15.57 -6.36 -22.46
N ILE A 48 14.89 -6.18 -21.33
CA ILE A 48 14.06 -7.21 -20.72
C ILE A 48 12.59 -6.87 -21.01
N ASN A 49 11.88 -7.82 -21.60
CA ASN A 49 10.49 -7.66 -21.97
C ASN A 49 9.61 -8.68 -21.23
N ASP A 50 8.37 -8.29 -20.93
CA ASP A 50 7.34 -9.20 -20.43
C ASP A 50 6.78 -10.11 -21.52
N GLY A 51 5.98 -11.11 -21.15
CA GLY A 51 5.33 -12.04 -22.09
C GLY A 51 4.36 -11.38 -23.08
N ARG A 52 4.04 -10.09 -22.88
CA ARG A 52 3.25 -9.26 -23.81
C ARG A 52 4.13 -8.38 -24.68
N GLY A 53 5.43 -8.50 -24.60
CA GLY A 53 6.40 -7.75 -25.38
C GLY A 53 6.65 -6.32 -24.93
N ARG A 54 6.18 -5.91 -23.73
CA ARG A 54 6.48 -4.60 -23.17
C ARG A 54 7.86 -4.62 -22.50
N THR A 55 8.66 -3.58 -22.79
CA THR A 55 9.97 -3.42 -22.18
C THR A 55 9.84 -3.03 -20.71
N LEU A 56 10.43 -3.81 -19.84
CA LEU A 56 10.50 -3.58 -18.39
C LEU A 56 11.79 -2.83 -18.01
N HIS A 57 12.92 -3.24 -18.61
CA HIS A 57 14.23 -2.64 -18.39
C HIS A 57 14.95 -2.50 -19.72
N THR A 58 15.76 -1.47 -19.87
CA THR A 58 16.59 -1.24 -21.06
C THR A 58 17.90 -0.59 -20.67
N ALA A 59 18.99 -0.98 -21.33
CA ALA A 59 20.31 -0.36 -21.19
C ALA A 59 21.04 -0.34 -22.53
N GLY A 60 21.90 0.66 -22.73
CA GLY A 60 22.65 0.86 -23.96
C GLY A 60 22.06 1.96 -24.85
N PRO A 61 22.69 2.24 -26.01
CA PRO A 61 22.29 3.35 -26.90
C PRO A 61 20.90 3.14 -27.52
N ASP A 62 20.13 4.22 -27.61
CA ASP A 62 18.76 4.23 -28.15
C ASP A 62 18.70 4.09 -29.69
N GLU A 63 19.75 4.47 -30.40
CA GLU A 63 19.82 4.39 -31.86
C GLU A 63 20.23 2.98 -32.31
N ILE A 64 19.25 2.17 -32.66
CA ILE A 64 19.47 0.86 -33.27
C ILE A 64 19.41 1.03 -34.78
N GLY A 65 20.57 1.03 -35.45
CA GLY A 65 20.63 0.89 -36.90
C GLY A 65 19.98 -0.43 -37.33
N CYS A 66 19.22 -0.41 -38.45
CA CYS A 66 18.42 -1.55 -38.94
C CYS A 66 19.20 -2.82 -39.32
N ALA A 67 20.52 -2.85 -39.12
CA ALA A 67 21.44 -3.91 -39.57
C ALA A 67 22.02 -4.79 -38.47
N GLY A 68 21.63 -4.64 -37.20
CA GLY A 68 22.22 -5.37 -36.07
C GLY A 68 21.63 -6.78 -35.87
N THR A 69 22.48 -7.71 -35.37
CA THR A 69 22.04 -9.05 -35.01
C THR A 69 21.15 -9.00 -33.78
N ARG A 70 19.97 -9.61 -33.86
CA ARG A 70 19.00 -9.72 -32.76
C ARG A 70 19.12 -11.10 -32.11
N LEU A 71 19.46 -11.12 -30.83
CA LEU A 71 19.43 -12.32 -30.01
C LEU A 71 18.27 -12.22 -29.01
N THR A 72 17.46 -13.28 -28.91
CA THR A 72 16.41 -13.38 -27.91
C THR A 72 16.61 -14.66 -27.12
N CYS A 73 16.62 -14.56 -25.79
CA CYS A 73 16.71 -15.72 -24.92
C CYS A 73 15.70 -15.58 -23.77
N GLU A 74 15.13 -16.71 -23.36
CA GLU A 74 14.22 -16.78 -22.21
C GLU A 74 15.04 -16.67 -20.91
N LEU A 75 14.49 -15.97 -19.93
CA LEU A 75 15.06 -15.83 -18.59
C LEU A 75 14.47 -16.90 -17.66
N GLY A 76 15.16 -18.06 -17.58
CA GLY A 76 14.84 -19.12 -16.62
C GLY A 76 13.53 -19.87 -16.92
N ASN A 77 12.95 -20.44 -15.85
CA ASN A 77 11.67 -21.16 -15.89
C ASN A 77 10.44 -20.25 -16.02
N ARG A 78 10.62 -18.94 -16.01
CA ARG A 78 9.57 -17.96 -16.26
C ARG A 78 9.45 -17.75 -17.76
N SER A 79 8.48 -18.43 -18.36
CA SER A 79 8.13 -18.33 -19.78
C SER A 79 7.59 -16.94 -20.21
N ASP A 80 7.46 -16.01 -19.25
CA ASP A 80 6.90 -14.68 -19.43
C ASP A 80 7.93 -13.55 -19.51
N LEU A 81 9.22 -13.83 -19.33
CA LEU A 81 10.29 -12.84 -19.47
C LEU A 81 11.28 -13.21 -20.58
N SER A 82 11.57 -12.26 -21.45
CA SER A 82 12.55 -12.43 -22.52
C SER A 82 13.64 -11.35 -22.46
N LEU A 83 14.90 -11.78 -22.64
CA LEU A 83 16.04 -10.91 -22.82
C LEU A 83 16.27 -10.71 -24.30
N ARG A 84 16.26 -9.48 -24.79
CA ARG A 84 16.60 -9.11 -26.16
C ARG A 84 17.87 -8.31 -26.18
N ILE A 85 18.80 -8.73 -27.03
CA ILE A 85 20.08 -8.06 -27.23
C ILE A 85 20.15 -7.62 -28.69
N HIS A 86 20.26 -6.32 -28.91
CA HIS A 86 20.43 -5.72 -30.22
C HIS A 86 21.87 -5.21 -30.34
N GLN A 87 22.71 -5.93 -31.06
CA GLN A 87 24.10 -5.60 -31.21
C GLN A 87 24.30 -4.66 -32.42
N ILE A 88 25.14 -3.64 -32.25
CA ILE A 88 25.28 -2.56 -33.24
C ILE A 88 26.29 -2.93 -34.34
N ASP A 89 27.27 -3.78 -34.09
CA ASP A 89 28.33 -4.07 -35.09
C ASP A 89 29.08 -5.37 -34.78
N MET A 90 28.51 -6.52 -35.16
CA MET A 90 29.32 -7.75 -35.26
C MET A 90 28.69 -8.77 -36.20
N ASP A 91 29.53 -9.36 -37.06
CA ASP A 91 29.17 -10.48 -37.93
C ASP A 91 28.96 -11.73 -37.04
N PRO A 92 27.81 -12.41 -37.07
CA PRO A 92 27.56 -13.53 -36.16
C PRO A 92 28.33 -14.77 -36.63
N SER A 93 29.57 -14.91 -36.16
CA SER A 93 30.26 -16.18 -36.24
C SER A 93 29.90 -17.04 -35.01
N PRO A 94 29.39 -18.28 -35.20
CA PRO A 94 29.07 -19.17 -34.09
C PRO A 94 30.25 -19.60 -33.22
N ALA A 95 31.46 -19.11 -33.52
CA ALA A 95 32.67 -19.41 -32.81
C ALA A 95 33.06 -18.38 -31.72
N ASP A 96 32.28 -17.32 -31.49
CA ASP A 96 32.64 -16.31 -30.51
C ASP A 96 32.28 -16.75 -29.08
N THR A 97 33.12 -17.63 -28.54
CA THR A 97 33.08 -18.13 -27.16
C THR A 97 32.94 -17.02 -26.10
N PRO A 98 33.58 -15.83 -26.23
CA PRO A 98 33.45 -14.76 -25.26
C PRO A 98 32.07 -14.16 -25.14
N ILE A 99 31.36 -13.97 -26.25
CA ILE A 99 30.01 -13.40 -26.27
C ILE A 99 29.00 -14.38 -25.66
N SER A 100 29.07 -15.64 -26.03
CA SER A 100 28.22 -16.70 -25.46
C SER A 100 28.43 -16.83 -23.94
N LEU A 101 29.69 -16.71 -23.48
CA LEU A 101 30.03 -16.69 -22.06
C LEU A 101 29.48 -15.47 -21.35
N ALA A 102 29.58 -14.27 -21.96
CA ALA A 102 29.06 -13.03 -21.43
C ALA A 102 27.52 -13.06 -21.31
N ILE A 103 26.82 -13.56 -22.31
CA ILE A 103 25.35 -13.72 -22.28
C ILE A 103 24.94 -14.72 -21.19
N GLY A 104 25.67 -15.83 -21.07
CA GLY A 104 25.46 -16.83 -20.01
C GLY A 104 25.66 -16.24 -18.62
N ALA A 105 26.74 -15.48 -18.42
CA ALA A 105 26.99 -14.79 -17.15
C ALA A 105 25.94 -13.74 -16.81
N LEU A 106 25.53 -12.93 -17.79
CA LEU A 106 24.44 -11.96 -17.61
C LEU A 106 23.13 -12.66 -17.21
N ARG A 107 22.78 -13.72 -17.93
CA ARG A 107 21.57 -14.50 -17.62
C ARG A 107 21.61 -15.07 -16.20
N LEU A 108 22.73 -15.63 -15.79
CA LEU A 108 22.90 -16.17 -14.43
C LEU A 108 22.81 -15.06 -13.37
N GLN A 109 23.39 -13.89 -13.63
CA GLN A 109 23.31 -12.75 -12.71
C GLN A 109 21.88 -12.20 -12.59
N LEU A 110 21.17 -12.08 -13.71
CA LEU A 110 19.77 -11.65 -13.72
C LEU A 110 18.86 -12.63 -12.94
N LEU A 111 19.09 -13.94 -13.08
CA LEU A 111 18.37 -14.94 -12.29
C LEU A 111 18.65 -14.78 -10.80
N ARG A 112 19.93 -14.63 -10.39
CA ARG A 112 20.29 -14.40 -8.98
C ARG A 112 19.69 -13.12 -8.42
N LEU A 113 19.66 -12.03 -9.19
CA LEU A 113 19.07 -10.78 -8.77
C LEU A 113 17.54 -10.90 -8.65
N GLY A 114 16.91 -11.63 -9.57
CA GLY A 114 15.49 -11.95 -9.52
C GLY A 114 15.10 -12.74 -8.26
N GLU A 115 15.83 -13.84 -7.97
CA GLU A 115 15.61 -14.65 -6.76
C GLU A 115 15.82 -13.83 -5.47
N ARG A 116 16.85 -12.97 -5.45
CA ARG A 116 17.08 -12.06 -4.31
C ARG A 116 15.98 -11.02 -4.15
N ALA A 117 15.45 -10.50 -5.26
CA ALA A 117 14.34 -9.55 -5.23
C ALA A 117 13.06 -10.22 -4.72
N GLU A 118 12.75 -11.43 -5.17
CA GLU A 118 11.63 -12.22 -4.69
C GLU A 118 11.72 -12.55 -3.20
N ALA A 119 12.87 -13.08 -2.76
CA ALA A 119 13.10 -13.37 -1.34
C ALA A 119 13.02 -12.12 -0.47
N ARG A 120 13.46 -10.96 -1.00
CA ARG A 120 13.34 -9.68 -0.28
C ARG A 120 11.89 -9.20 -0.21
N GLU A 121 11.10 -9.40 -1.26
CA GLU A 121 9.70 -9.02 -1.28
C GLU A 121 8.85 -9.94 -0.38
N GLU A 122 9.12 -11.23 -0.37
CA GLU A 122 8.53 -12.19 0.55
C GLU A 122 8.84 -11.83 2.01
N LEU A 123 10.12 -11.53 2.30
CA LEU A 123 10.54 -11.06 3.62
C LEU A 123 9.84 -9.76 4.02
N ARG A 124 9.61 -8.84 3.08
CA ARG A 124 8.86 -7.60 3.33
C ARG A 124 7.42 -7.90 3.72
N GLY A 125 6.74 -8.80 2.99
CA GLY A 125 5.38 -9.22 3.28
C GLY A 125 5.25 -9.81 4.69
N GLU A 126 6.12 -10.78 5.03
CA GLU A 126 6.15 -11.39 6.36
C GLU A 126 6.41 -10.38 7.49
N LEU A 127 7.37 -9.47 7.28
CA LEU A 127 7.69 -8.44 8.25
C LEU A 127 6.54 -7.47 8.45
N LEU A 128 5.90 -7.06 7.37
CA LEU A 128 4.77 -6.16 7.43
C LEU A 128 3.59 -6.81 8.16
N GLU A 129 3.27 -8.06 7.87
CA GLU A 129 2.25 -8.81 8.60
C GLU A 129 2.59 -8.94 10.08
N SER A 130 3.84 -9.25 10.42
CA SER A 130 4.30 -9.32 11.82
C SER A 130 4.15 -7.98 12.55
N LEU A 131 4.46 -6.86 11.87
CA LEU A 131 4.30 -5.51 12.43
C LEU A 131 2.84 -5.14 12.64
N LEU A 132 1.98 -5.42 11.66
CA LEU A 132 0.56 -5.05 11.69
C LEU A 132 -0.25 -5.90 12.66
N THR A 133 0.14 -7.17 12.86
CA THR A 133 -0.51 -8.08 13.82
C THR A 133 0.10 -8.02 15.22
N GLY A 134 1.29 -7.39 15.37
CA GLY A 134 2.04 -7.41 16.62
C GLY A 134 2.57 -8.79 17.02
N ARG A 135 2.55 -9.77 16.11
CA ARG A 135 2.99 -11.16 16.34
C ARG A 135 4.47 -11.32 16.05
N PHE A 136 5.30 -10.99 17.00
CA PHE A 136 6.74 -11.27 16.98
C PHE A 136 7.23 -11.50 18.41
N ASN A 137 8.17 -12.43 18.58
CA ASN A 137 8.65 -12.84 19.90
C ASN A 137 9.77 -11.94 20.43
N ASP A 138 10.54 -11.30 19.54
CA ASP A 138 11.70 -10.52 19.90
C ASP A 138 11.81 -9.25 19.03
N SER A 139 11.82 -8.09 19.70
CA SER A 139 11.96 -6.79 19.05
C SER A 139 13.35 -6.59 18.42
N GLU A 140 14.39 -7.20 18.98
CA GLU A 140 15.76 -7.12 18.45
C GLU A 140 15.89 -7.93 17.14
N HIS A 141 15.29 -9.12 17.12
CA HIS A 141 15.21 -9.93 15.89
C HIS A 141 14.45 -9.19 14.80
N LEU A 142 13.33 -8.54 15.12
CA LEU A 142 12.55 -7.74 14.18
C LEU A 142 13.37 -6.57 13.63
N ARG A 143 14.13 -5.85 14.47
CA ARG A 143 15.01 -4.76 14.03
C ARG A 143 16.07 -5.25 13.03
N ARG A 144 16.70 -6.39 13.30
CA ARG A 144 17.67 -7.00 12.36
C ARG A 144 17.03 -7.31 11.01
N ARG A 145 15.84 -7.91 11.01
CA ARG A 145 15.10 -8.22 9.78
C ARG A 145 14.72 -6.94 9.00
N LEU A 146 14.25 -5.89 9.69
CA LEU A 146 13.99 -4.58 9.08
C LEU A 146 15.24 -3.96 8.46
N SER A 147 16.41 -4.14 9.09
CA SER A 147 17.68 -3.70 8.53
C SER A 147 18.05 -4.43 7.23
N LEU A 148 17.73 -5.73 7.13
CA LEU A 148 17.98 -6.52 5.91
C LEU A 148 17.19 -6.00 4.69
N ILE A 149 16.00 -5.45 4.92
CA ILE A 149 15.19 -4.83 3.86
C ILE A 149 15.45 -3.33 3.70
N GLY A 150 16.46 -2.78 4.41
CA GLY A 150 16.84 -1.37 4.34
C GLY A 150 15.87 -0.41 5.07
N ARG A 151 15.17 -0.89 6.11
CA ARG A 151 14.18 -0.11 6.87
C ARG A 151 14.41 -0.16 8.40
N PRO A 152 15.64 0.07 8.90
CA PRO A 152 15.95 -0.10 10.33
C PRO A 152 15.13 0.82 11.25
N HIS A 153 14.85 2.04 10.82
CA HIS A 153 14.21 3.07 11.64
C HIS A 153 12.69 2.91 11.81
N LEU A 154 12.05 2.05 11.01
CA LEU A 154 10.62 1.76 11.21
C LEU A 154 10.33 1.13 12.58
N ALA A 155 11.32 0.48 13.20
CA ALA A 155 11.18 -0.07 14.55
C ALA A 155 11.14 1.01 15.64
N ASP A 156 11.70 2.20 15.39
CA ASP A 156 11.90 3.25 16.38
C ASP A 156 10.91 4.40 16.22
N SER A 157 10.43 4.65 15.01
CA SER A 157 9.43 5.68 14.76
C SER A 157 8.68 5.39 13.47
N ALA A 158 7.46 4.93 13.61
CA ALA A 158 6.59 4.65 12.47
C ALA A 158 5.17 5.16 12.72
N ARG A 159 4.42 5.30 11.64
CA ARG A 159 2.99 5.58 11.65
C ARG A 159 2.30 4.79 10.56
N VAL A 160 1.11 4.31 10.84
CA VAL A 160 0.31 3.59 9.85
C VAL A 160 -0.74 4.51 9.25
N ILE A 161 -0.89 4.40 7.93
CA ILE A 161 -1.96 5.02 7.15
C ILE A 161 -2.71 3.90 6.44
N VAL A 162 -4.04 3.91 6.53
CA VAL A 162 -4.92 3.01 5.78
C VAL A 162 -5.70 3.85 4.80
N VAL A 163 -5.67 3.46 3.52
CA VAL A 163 -6.41 4.14 2.45
C VAL A 163 -7.43 3.18 1.86
N GLU A 164 -8.67 3.58 1.79
CA GLU A 164 -9.72 2.83 1.12
C GLU A 164 -10.32 3.59 -0.04
N SER A 165 -10.69 2.84 -1.08
CA SER A 165 -11.45 3.36 -2.20
C SER A 165 -12.94 3.25 -1.92
N LEU A 166 -13.68 4.35 -2.14
CA LEU A 166 -15.14 4.37 -1.98
C LEU A 166 -15.90 3.71 -3.14
N ALA A 167 -15.20 3.37 -4.22
CA ALA A 167 -15.78 2.61 -5.33
C ALA A 167 -14.84 1.48 -5.76
N ALA A 168 -15.38 0.29 -5.95
CA ALA A 168 -14.62 -0.90 -6.35
C ALA A 168 -13.85 -0.74 -7.68
N SER A 169 -14.29 0.18 -8.54
CA SER A 169 -13.62 0.52 -9.81
C SER A 169 -12.42 1.46 -9.65
N ASN A 170 -12.29 2.16 -8.52
CA ASN A 170 -11.24 3.14 -8.29
C ASN A 170 -10.04 2.47 -7.63
N ARG A 171 -9.03 2.12 -8.44
CA ARG A 171 -7.74 1.66 -7.91
C ARG A 171 -6.73 2.80 -7.94
N LEU A 172 -5.90 2.88 -6.90
CA LEU A 172 -4.78 3.80 -6.87
C LEU A 172 -3.83 3.52 -8.05
N SER A 173 -3.46 4.57 -8.79
CA SER A 173 -2.65 4.43 -10.01
C SER A 173 -1.21 4.03 -9.68
N ALA A 174 -0.52 3.44 -10.66
CA ALA A 174 0.92 3.17 -10.55
C ALA A 174 1.71 4.47 -10.27
N ARG A 175 1.24 5.59 -10.77
CA ARG A 175 1.84 6.91 -10.54
C ARG A 175 1.68 7.38 -9.09
N PHE A 176 0.54 7.08 -8.45
CA PHE A 176 0.37 7.32 -7.02
C PHE A 176 1.42 6.58 -6.20
N HIS A 177 1.67 5.31 -6.52
CA HIS A 177 2.70 4.51 -5.83
C HIS A 177 4.11 5.08 -6.02
N THR A 178 4.42 5.60 -7.21
CA THR A 178 5.70 6.27 -7.48
C THR A 178 5.82 7.56 -6.68
N ASP A 179 4.81 8.43 -6.73
CA ASP A 179 4.78 9.69 -5.98
C ASP A 179 4.86 9.45 -4.46
N LEU A 180 4.17 8.40 -3.97
CA LEU A 180 4.20 7.98 -2.57
C LEU A 180 5.61 7.57 -2.13
N ARG A 181 6.31 6.73 -2.93
CA ARG A 181 7.69 6.31 -2.66
C ARG A 181 8.68 7.45 -2.73
N THR A 182 8.46 8.42 -3.61
CA THR A 182 9.29 9.64 -3.71
C THR A 182 9.09 10.55 -2.49
N THR A 183 7.84 10.71 -2.04
CA THR A 183 7.51 11.56 -0.88
C THR A 183 7.95 10.93 0.44
N PHE A 184 7.81 9.60 0.55
CA PHE A 184 8.14 8.80 1.73
C PHE A 184 9.09 7.64 1.35
N PRO A 185 10.39 7.89 1.20
CA PRO A 185 11.34 6.85 0.73
C PRO A 185 11.43 5.64 1.66
N GLN A 186 11.19 5.85 2.97
CA GLN A 186 11.27 4.82 4.00
C GLN A 186 9.88 4.32 4.38
N LEU A 187 9.22 3.58 3.46
CA LEU A 187 7.89 3.02 3.70
C LEU A 187 7.82 1.53 3.40
N LEU A 188 6.82 0.87 3.99
CA LEU A 188 6.32 -0.44 3.58
C LEU A 188 4.88 -0.30 3.12
N ILE A 189 4.49 -1.07 2.12
CA ILE A 189 3.14 -1.05 1.53
C ILE A 189 2.59 -2.46 1.52
N ASP A 190 1.33 -2.62 1.92
CA ASP A 190 0.54 -3.82 1.76
C ASP A 190 -0.76 -3.51 1.04
N HIS A 191 -1.10 -4.33 0.05
CA HIS A 191 -2.35 -4.25 -0.68
C HIS A 191 -3.31 -5.28 -0.11
N ARG A 192 -4.42 -4.82 0.49
CA ARG A 192 -5.46 -5.68 1.05
C ARG A 192 -6.78 -5.41 0.34
N ASP A 193 -7.30 -6.38 -0.39
CA ASP A 193 -8.57 -6.33 -1.12
C ASP A 193 -8.96 -4.92 -1.65
N SER A 194 -9.64 -4.11 -0.82
CA SER A 194 -10.10 -2.75 -1.14
C SER A 194 -9.22 -1.65 -0.52
N SER A 195 -8.23 -2.00 0.32
CA SER A 195 -7.43 -1.06 1.09
C SER A 195 -5.95 -1.13 0.77
N LEU A 196 -5.27 0.01 0.92
CA LEU A 196 -3.82 0.13 0.91
C LEU A 196 -3.35 0.46 2.33
N VAL A 197 -2.51 -0.41 2.89
CA VAL A 197 -1.89 -0.19 4.19
C VAL A 197 -0.46 0.30 3.97
N ILE A 198 -0.11 1.41 4.59
CA ILE A 198 1.17 2.07 4.44
C ILE A 198 1.78 2.27 5.83
N VAL A 199 2.98 1.74 6.04
CA VAL A 199 3.78 2.01 7.24
C VAL A 199 4.89 2.96 6.82
N VAL A 200 4.88 4.18 7.36
CA VAL A 200 5.88 5.21 7.06
C VAL A 200 6.76 5.48 8.26
N GLU A 201 8.05 5.72 8.01
CA GLU A 201 8.92 6.32 9.02
C GLU A 201 8.46 7.75 9.28
N ASP A 202 8.22 8.09 10.56
CA ASP A 202 7.66 9.39 10.94
C ASP A 202 8.38 10.01 12.14
N HIS A 203 9.27 10.96 11.85
CA HIS A 203 9.96 11.79 12.85
C HIS A 203 9.37 13.20 12.95
N ARG A 204 8.41 13.54 12.09
CA ARG A 204 7.83 14.89 11.97
C ARG A 204 6.48 15.00 12.69
N PRO A 205 5.97 16.21 12.92
CA PRO A 205 4.60 16.41 13.42
C PRO A 205 3.57 15.79 12.48
N GLU A 206 2.49 15.25 13.05
CA GLU A 206 1.40 14.58 12.31
C GLU A 206 0.80 15.47 11.22
N GLU A 207 0.69 16.75 11.48
CA GLU A 207 0.14 17.75 10.56
C GLU A 207 0.96 17.85 9.26
N TYR A 208 2.28 17.65 9.36
CA TYR A 208 3.15 17.62 8.18
C TYR A 208 2.85 16.39 7.31
N LEU A 209 2.78 15.21 7.93
CA LEU A 209 2.48 13.96 7.24
C LEU A 209 1.10 14.04 6.58
N ILE A 210 0.07 14.49 7.31
CA ILE A 210 -1.29 14.66 6.79
C ILE A 210 -1.31 15.59 5.58
N ARG A 211 -0.60 16.72 5.63
CA ARG A 211 -0.53 17.67 4.52
C ARG A 211 0.08 17.03 3.28
N GLN A 212 1.24 16.39 3.42
CA GLN A 212 1.92 15.73 2.30
C GLN A 212 1.07 14.62 1.69
N PHE A 213 0.43 13.82 2.54
CA PHE A 213 -0.44 12.75 2.09
C PHE A 213 -1.71 13.26 1.41
N LYS A 214 -2.28 14.37 1.91
CA LYS A 214 -3.42 15.03 1.29
C LYS A 214 -3.10 15.52 -0.12
N GLU A 215 -1.93 16.10 -0.33
CA GLU A 215 -1.47 16.52 -1.66
C GLU A 215 -1.38 15.33 -2.64
N LEU A 216 -0.91 14.17 -2.18
CA LEU A 216 -0.87 12.95 -2.99
C LEU A 216 -2.27 12.47 -3.39
N LEU A 217 -3.21 12.44 -2.43
CA LEU A 217 -4.59 12.03 -2.71
C LEU A 217 -5.31 13.00 -3.65
N ILE A 218 -5.13 14.31 -3.48
CA ILE A 218 -5.71 15.31 -4.38
C ILE A 218 -5.23 15.09 -5.81
N ARG A 219 -3.93 14.91 -6.02
CA ARG A 219 -3.36 14.62 -7.35
C ARG A 219 -3.93 13.33 -7.94
N GLU A 220 -4.15 12.32 -7.11
CA GLU A 220 -4.73 11.05 -7.55
C GLU A 220 -6.21 11.22 -7.94
N GLU A 221 -6.97 11.96 -7.17
CA GLU A 221 -8.36 12.29 -7.50
C GLU A 221 -8.49 13.08 -8.80
N GLU A 222 -7.59 14.06 -9.04
CA GLU A 222 -7.52 14.80 -10.29
C GLU A 222 -7.25 13.90 -11.49
N ARG A 223 -6.39 12.89 -11.36
CA ARG A 223 -6.12 11.90 -12.43
C ARG A 223 -7.35 11.06 -12.79
N HIS A 224 -8.26 10.86 -11.84
CA HIS A 224 -9.48 10.08 -12.05
C HIS A 224 -10.66 10.94 -12.56
N ARG A 225 -10.52 12.27 -12.59
CA ARG A 225 -11.54 13.14 -13.19
C ARG A 225 -11.59 12.93 -14.69
N ARG A 226 -12.76 12.57 -15.23
CA ARG A 226 -12.98 12.51 -16.69
C ARG A 226 -13.07 13.93 -17.24
N PRO A 227 -12.37 14.28 -18.33
CA PRO A 227 -12.59 15.55 -19.02
C PRO A 227 -14.04 15.59 -19.54
N GLY A 228 -14.80 16.63 -19.19
CA GLY A 228 -16.16 16.86 -19.73
C GLY A 228 -17.31 16.66 -18.77
N THR A 229 -17.10 16.36 -17.49
CA THR A 229 -18.13 16.35 -16.46
C THR A 229 -18.10 17.63 -15.61
N ASP A 230 -18.06 18.79 -16.27
CA ASP A 230 -18.26 20.10 -15.66
C ASP A 230 -19.76 20.36 -15.44
N GLY A 231 -20.40 19.58 -14.61
CA GLY A 231 -21.81 19.75 -14.31
C GLY A 231 -22.30 18.90 -13.16
N ALA A 232 -22.30 19.48 -11.95
CA ALA A 232 -23.20 19.16 -10.86
C ALA A 232 -23.37 17.67 -10.47
N GLU A 233 -22.28 16.98 -10.12
CA GLU A 233 -22.34 16.04 -9.03
C GLU A 233 -21.17 16.36 -8.10
N HIS A 234 -21.48 16.86 -6.92
CA HIS A 234 -20.56 16.96 -5.80
C HIS A 234 -20.24 15.53 -5.36
N GLY A 235 -19.49 14.82 -6.21
CA GLY A 235 -18.97 13.51 -5.87
C GLY A 235 -17.99 13.69 -4.73
N GLY A 236 -18.27 13.07 -3.57
CA GLY A 236 -17.38 13.02 -2.44
C GLY A 236 -15.99 12.48 -2.82
N PRO A 237 -15.03 12.47 -1.89
CA PRO A 237 -13.69 11.94 -2.14
C PRO A 237 -13.80 10.50 -2.62
N ARG A 238 -12.99 10.15 -3.62
CA ARG A 238 -12.94 8.78 -4.14
C ARG A 238 -12.16 7.85 -3.22
N PHE A 239 -11.31 8.45 -2.39
CA PHE A 239 -10.44 7.76 -1.45
C PHE A 239 -10.57 8.39 -0.07
N VAL A 240 -10.61 7.53 0.94
CA VAL A 240 -10.57 7.93 2.34
C VAL A 240 -9.34 7.34 3.00
N ALA A 241 -8.63 8.15 3.76
CA ALA A 241 -7.45 7.73 4.49
C ALA A 241 -7.61 7.92 5.99
N GLY A 242 -7.29 6.89 6.76
CA GLY A 242 -7.16 6.93 8.21
C GLY A 242 -5.70 6.98 8.62
N VAL A 243 -5.36 7.79 9.62
CA VAL A 243 -4.00 7.97 10.14
C VAL A 243 -3.97 7.60 11.61
N GLY A 244 -3.17 6.59 11.97
CA GLY A 244 -2.97 6.12 13.34
C GLY A 244 -2.00 6.98 14.15
N ARG A 245 -1.76 6.60 15.40
CA ARG A 245 -0.76 7.25 16.26
C ARG A 245 0.65 7.00 15.75
N ARG A 246 1.58 7.85 16.17
CA ARG A 246 3.00 7.55 16.04
C ARG A 246 3.39 6.44 17.00
N SER A 247 3.98 5.38 16.50
CA SER A 247 4.62 4.31 17.29
C SER A 247 6.06 4.67 17.57
N ARG A 248 6.51 4.34 18.76
CA ARG A 248 7.91 4.49 19.21
C ARG A 248 8.57 3.15 19.47
N ARG A 249 7.80 2.08 19.39
CA ARG A 249 8.22 0.70 19.61
C ARG A 249 7.53 -0.21 18.59
N PRO A 250 8.15 -1.31 18.17
CA PRO A 250 7.57 -2.19 17.15
C PRO A 250 6.14 -2.68 17.46
N HIS A 251 5.85 -3.03 18.72
CA HIS A 251 4.52 -3.51 19.12
C HIS A 251 3.42 -2.43 19.10
N GLU A 252 3.79 -1.15 19.07
CA GLU A 252 2.82 -0.06 18.95
C GLU A 252 2.37 0.15 17.48
N ILE A 253 3.04 -0.49 16.51
CA ILE A 253 2.68 -0.38 15.08
C ILE A 253 1.33 -1.06 14.83
N SER A 254 1.05 -2.19 15.46
CA SER A 254 -0.26 -2.84 15.37
C SER A 254 -1.37 -1.94 15.91
N VAL A 255 -1.14 -1.27 17.03
CA VAL A 255 -2.09 -0.30 17.58
C VAL A 255 -2.29 0.90 16.64
N SER A 256 -1.20 1.40 16.03
CA SER A 256 -1.29 2.45 15.01
C SER A 256 -2.11 2.01 13.80
N TYR A 257 -2.01 0.73 13.41
CA TYR A 257 -2.81 0.15 12.34
C TYR A 257 -4.29 0.08 12.70
N ASP A 258 -4.63 -0.44 13.88
CA ASP A 258 -6.01 -0.54 14.34
C ASP A 258 -6.68 0.85 14.43
N GLU A 259 -5.93 1.84 14.92
CA GLU A 259 -6.39 3.24 14.94
C GLU A 259 -6.56 3.84 13.55
N ALA A 260 -5.62 3.58 12.62
CA ALA A 260 -5.72 4.07 11.25
C ALA A 260 -6.93 3.47 10.54
N ALA A 261 -7.13 2.15 10.67
CA ALA A 261 -8.27 1.45 10.09
C ALA A 261 -9.60 1.93 10.67
N ALA A 262 -9.68 2.12 11.98
CA ALA A 262 -10.89 2.68 12.63
C ALA A 262 -11.17 4.12 12.17
N ALA A 263 -10.14 4.96 12.04
CA ALA A 263 -10.27 6.32 11.55
C ALA A 263 -10.75 6.35 10.08
N CYS A 264 -10.24 5.43 9.24
CA CYS A 264 -10.68 5.25 7.87
C CYS A 264 -12.17 4.84 7.80
N ALA A 265 -12.57 3.83 8.58
CA ALA A 265 -13.95 3.34 8.63
C ALA A 265 -14.93 4.41 9.11
N ILE A 266 -14.56 5.26 10.07
CA ILE A 266 -15.35 6.41 10.50
C ILE A 266 -15.48 7.40 9.34
N GLY A 267 -14.38 7.71 8.65
CA GLY A 267 -14.37 8.61 7.50
C GLY A 267 -15.30 8.16 6.37
N ILE A 268 -15.31 6.87 6.06
CA ILE A 268 -16.22 6.27 5.08
C ILE A 268 -17.69 6.42 5.51
N SER A 269 -17.94 6.30 6.81
CA SER A 269 -19.29 6.36 7.39
C SER A 269 -19.77 7.79 7.68
N ASP A 270 -18.90 8.81 7.58
CA ASP A 270 -19.24 10.21 7.82
C ASP A 270 -19.78 10.84 6.53
N PRO A 271 -21.06 11.30 6.48
CA PRO A 271 -21.61 11.99 5.32
C PRO A 271 -20.81 13.24 4.89
N ARG A 272 -20.08 13.82 5.83
CA ARG A 272 -19.19 14.99 5.60
C ARG A 272 -17.77 14.59 5.14
N ALA A 273 -17.51 13.30 4.96
CA ALA A 273 -16.22 12.81 4.45
C ALA A 273 -15.88 13.36 3.07
N ALA A 274 -16.89 13.79 2.32
CA ALA A 274 -16.74 14.40 1.01
C ALA A 274 -15.66 15.49 0.94
N ASP A 275 -15.55 16.29 2.01
CA ASP A 275 -14.65 17.46 2.02
C ASP A 275 -13.28 17.20 2.67
N LYS A 276 -13.08 16.10 3.38
CA LYS A 276 -11.90 15.90 4.23
C LYS A 276 -10.91 14.85 3.74
N GLY A 277 -11.38 13.72 3.22
CA GLY A 277 -10.56 12.63 2.68
C GLY A 277 -9.59 11.96 3.67
N ILE A 278 -9.06 12.67 4.69
CA ILE A 278 -8.09 12.15 5.66
C ILE A 278 -8.57 12.35 7.09
N PHE A 279 -8.58 11.26 7.85
CA PHE A 279 -9.06 11.19 9.23
C PHE A 279 -7.93 10.77 10.18
N SER A 280 -7.62 11.61 11.16
CA SER A 280 -6.64 11.30 12.20
C SER A 280 -7.31 10.64 13.39
N ALA A 281 -6.84 9.47 13.79
CA ALA A 281 -7.31 8.79 15.00
C ALA A 281 -7.16 9.66 16.25
N ARG A 282 -6.10 10.48 16.32
CA ARG A 282 -5.89 11.44 17.40
C ARG A 282 -6.99 12.49 17.46
N LYS A 283 -7.31 13.10 16.30
CA LYS A 283 -8.37 14.14 16.21
C LYS A 283 -9.76 13.57 16.45
N LEU A 284 -9.99 12.31 16.13
CA LEU A 284 -11.24 11.60 16.39
C LEU A 284 -11.37 11.09 17.83
N GLY A 285 -10.33 11.23 18.66
CA GLY A 285 -10.31 10.72 20.02
C GLY A 285 -10.29 9.19 20.13
N LEU A 286 -9.79 8.48 19.11
CA LEU A 286 -9.73 7.02 19.06
C LEU A 286 -8.54 6.44 19.83
N GLN A 287 -7.62 7.29 20.29
CA GLN A 287 -6.44 6.85 21.03
C GLN A 287 -6.87 6.12 22.32
N GLY A 288 -6.40 4.89 22.44
CA GLY A 288 -6.78 4.01 23.54
C GLY A 288 -7.95 3.10 23.25
N LEU A 289 -8.94 3.49 22.46
CA LEU A 289 -10.06 2.60 22.09
C LEU A 289 -9.60 1.40 21.27
N ALA A 290 -8.77 1.62 20.25
CA ALA A 290 -8.21 0.54 19.43
C ALA A 290 -7.28 -0.42 20.20
N SER A 291 -6.78 0.01 21.37
CA SER A 291 -5.94 -0.82 22.26
C SER A 291 -6.75 -1.60 23.30
N MET A 292 -8.05 -1.38 23.39
CA MET A 292 -8.91 -2.08 24.34
C MET A 292 -9.22 -3.50 23.86
N PRO A 293 -9.35 -4.48 24.78
CA PRO A 293 -9.87 -5.79 24.43
C PRO A 293 -11.24 -5.70 23.75
N GLN A 294 -11.43 -6.48 22.67
CA GLN A 294 -12.67 -6.47 21.89
C GLN A 294 -13.91 -6.73 22.75
N GLU A 295 -13.80 -7.64 23.72
CA GLU A 295 -14.87 -7.96 24.66
C GLU A 295 -15.28 -6.76 25.52
N GLN A 296 -14.28 -5.98 25.99
CA GLN A 296 -14.53 -4.78 26.76
C GLN A 296 -15.21 -3.69 25.92
N LEU A 297 -14.75 -3.47 24.69
CA LEU A 297 -15.41 -2.54 23.75
C LEU A 297 -16.85 -2.98 23.46
N ALA A 298 -17.07 -4.28 23.23
CA ALA A 298 -18.38 -4.83 22.98
C ALA A 298 -19.32 -4.65 24.19
N ALA A 299 -18.82 -4.86 25.42
CA ALA A 299 -19.59 -4.62 26.64
C ALA A 299 -20.01 -3.14 26.74
N MET A 300 -19.08 -2.20 26.54
CA MET A 300 -19.39 -0.76 26.59
C MET A 300 -20.39 -0.31 25.52
N VAL A 301 -20.30 -0.88 24.31
CA VAL A 301 -21.29 -0.63 23.24
C VAL A 301 -22.66 -1.18 23.65
N ASN A 302 -22.69 -2.39 24.21
CA ASN A 302 -23.93 -3.03 24.64
C ASN A 302 -24.58 -2.27 25.82
N ASP A 303 -23.80 -1.76 26.76
CA ASP A 303 -24.28 -0.95 27.85
C ASP A 303 -24.98 0.34 27.39
N THR A 304 -24.52 0.90 26.26
CA THR A 304 -25.12 2.13 25.72
C THR A 304 -26.20 1.86 24.69
N PHE A 305 -25.97 0.95 23.73
CA PHE A 305 -26.83 0.74 22.56
C PHE A 305 -27.53 -0.62 22.54
N GLY A 306 -27.30 -1.51 23.52
CA GLY A 306 -27.93 -2.82 23.59
C GLY A 306 -29.43 -2.79 23.34
N PRO A 307 -30.22 -1.93 24.03
CA PRO A 307 -31.66 -1.89 23.86
C PRO A 307 -32.12 -1.59 22.42
N ILE A 308 -31.42 -0.72 21.67
CA ILE A 308 -31.78 -0.42 20.28
C ILE A 308 -31.23 -1.45 19.30
N ILE A 309 -30.09 -2.06 19.58
CA ILE A 309 -29.56 -3.18 18.80
C ILE A 309 -30.52 -4.36 18.87
N ASP A 310 -30.99 -4.72 20.06
CA ASP A 310 -31.99 -5.74 20.28
C ASP A 310 -33.32 -5.42 19.60
N HIS A 311 -33.74 -4.16 19.66
CA HIS A 311 -34.98 -3.70 19.00
C HIS A 311 -34.85 -3.85 17.47
N ASP A 312 -33.74 -3.42 16.87
CA ASP A 312 -33.47 -3.54 15.45
C ASP A 312 -33.50 -5.02 15.00
N GLN A 313 -32.84 -5.90 15.76
CA GLN A 313 -32.83 -7.34 15.47
C GLN A 313 -34.23 -7.99 15.55
N ARG A 314 -35.04 -7.64 16.54
CA ARG A 314 -36.35 -8.25 16.75
C ARG A 314 -37.43 -7.70 15.82
N ARG A 315 -37.36 -6.42 15.45
CA ARG A 315 -38.40 -5.70 14.71
C ARG A 315 -38.05 -5.27 13.32
N GLY A 316 -36.79 -5.53 12.89
CA GLY A 316 -36.31 -5.11 11.58
C GLY A 316 -36.26 -3.58 11.41
N THR A 317 -36.04 -2.87 12.50
CA THR A 317 -35.89 -1.41 12.47
C THR A 317 -34.46 -1.00 12.23
N ASP A 318 -34.19 0.29 11.99
CA ASP A 318 -32.88 0.83 11.63
C ASP A 318 -32.50 1.97 12.61
N PHE A 319 -32.71 1.74 13.90
CA PHE A 319 -32.48 2.73 14.94
C PHE A 319 -31.03 3.11 15.09
N MET A 320 -30.12 2.12 15.01
CA MET A 320 -28.68 2.38 15.03
C MET A 320 -28.25 3.31 13.89
N ARG A 321 -28.76 3.09 12.68
CA ARG A 321 -28.49 3.97 11.55
C ARG A 321 -29.09 5.36 11.79
N THR A 322 -30.32 5.44 12.33
CA THR A 322 -31.00 6.71 12.62
C THR A 322 -30.20 7.54 13.63
N VAL A 323 -29.73 6.95 14.75
CA VAL A 323 -28.91 7.66 15.76
C VAL A 323 -27.60 8.15 15.15
N ARG A 324 -26.90 7.31 14.41
CA ARG A 324 -25.62 7.67 13.78
C ARG A 324 -25.79 8.86 12.85
N THR A 325 -26.78 8.81 11.97
CA THR A 325 -27.06 9.91 11.02
C THR A 325 -27.52 11.18 11.74
N TYR A 326 -28.32 11.06 12.79
CA TYR A 326 -28.78 12.18 13.58
C TYR A 326 -27.65 12.93 14.29
N LEU A 327 -26.75 12.19 14.93
CA LEU A 327 -25.58 12.78 15.60
C LEU A 327 -24.56 13.34 14.58
N ALA A 328 -24.39 12.69 13.44
CA ALA A 328 -23.53 13.17 12.36
C ALA A 328 -24.02 14.50 11.75
N ASN A 329 -25.34 14.72 11.72
CA ASN A 329 -25.96 15.96 11.28
C ASN A 329 -26.19 16.98 12.42
N ASP A 330 -25.32 16.98 13.45
CA ASP A 330 -25.40 17.87 14.61
C ASP A 330 -26.81 17.94 15.23
N ARG A 331 -27.56 16.84 15.17
CA ARG A 331 -28.94 16.66 15.67
C ARG A 331 -29.96 17.46 14.88
N HIS A 332 -29.67 17.82 13.64
CA HIS A 332 -30.65 18.50 12.79
C HIS A 332 -31.60 17.48 12.15
N LEU A 333 -32.88 17.51 12.57
CA LEU A 333 -33.88 16.54 12.14
C LEU A 333 -34.17 16.61 10.63
N GLY A 334 -34.11 17.80 10.03
CA GLY A 334 -34.37 18.00 8.60
C GLY A 334 -33.29 17.33 7.73
N ASP A 335 -32.00 17.57 8.04
CA ASP A 335 -30.90 17.01 7.31
C ASP A 335 -30.84 15.48 7.49
N THR A 336 -31.11 15.02 8.73
CA THR A 336 -31.23 13.59 9.03
C THR A 336 -32.34 12.92 8.21
N ALA A 337 -33.50 13.58 8.09
CA ALA A 337 -34.61 13.07 7.31
C ALA A 337 -34.28 12.99 5.81
N SER A 338 -33.62 14.01 5.28
CA SER A 338 -33.17 14.05 3.90
C SER A 338 -32.18 12.94 3.61
N GLU A 339 -31.17 12.74 4.47
CA GLU A 339 -30.13 11.73 4.28
C GLU A 339 -30.66 10.29 4.43
N LEU A 340 -31.63 10.07 5.34
CA LEU A 340 -32.26 8.77 5.52
C LEU A 340 -33.39 8.50 4.52
N HIS A 341 -33.73 9.47 3.66
CA HIS A 341 -34.89 9.43 2.77
C HIS A 341 -36.20 9.15 3.52
N LEU A 342 -36.37 9.78 4.68
CA LEU A 342 -37.56 9.65 5.55
C LEU A 342 -38.25 10.98 5.70
N HIS A 343 -39.54 10.93 6.08
CA HIS A 343 -40.27 12.14 6.46
C HIS A 343 -39.79 12.69 7.82
N TYR A 344 -39.73 14.00 7.98
CA TYR A 344 -39.31 14.69 9.22
C TYR A 344 -39.99 14.13 10.49
N ASN A 345 -41.30 13.95 10.47
CA ASN A 345 -42.04 13.39 11.62
C ASN A 345 -41.65 11.96 11.94
N THR A 346 -41.27 11.15 10.94
CA THR A 346 -40.80 9.79 11.14
C THR A 346 -39.48 9.80 11.89
N VAL A 347 -38.52 10.65 11.49
CA VAL A 347 -37.24 10.79 12.17
C VAL A 347 -37.44 11.29 13.60
N ARG A 348 -38.22 12.32 13.78
CA ARG A 348 -38.57 12.86 15.12
C ARG A 348 -39.11 11.77 16.05
N ASN A 349 -40.08 10.99 15.58
CA ASN A 349 -40.70 9.93 16.37
C ASN A 349 -39.72 8.78 16.65
N ARG A 350 -38.84 8.44 15.69
CA ARG A 350 -37.76 7.45 15.89
C ARG A 350 -36.78 7.93 16.95
N ILE A 351 -36.29 9.16 16.88
CA ILE A 351 -35.39 9.73 17.88
C ILE A 351 -35.99 9.72 19.27
N ALA A 352 -37.25 10.17 19.41
CA ALA A 352 -37.94 10.13 20.70
C ALA A 352 -38.02 8.70 21.25
N ARG A 353 -38.34 7.72 20.40
CA ARG A 353 -38.40 6.31 20.81
C ARG A 353 -37.03 5.73 21.17
N ILE A 354 -35.98 6.12 20.45
CA ILE A 354 -34.61 5.72 20.75
C ILE A 354 -34.18 6.29 22.11
N GLU A 355 -34.40 7.57 22.37
CA GLU A 355 -34.09 8.21 23.66
C GLU A 355 -34.81 7.52 24.83
N GLU A 356 -36.07 7.12 24.63
CA GLU A 356 -36.82 6.36 25.61
C GLU A 356 -36.20 4.97 25.88
N LEU A 357 -35.85 4.25 24.83
CA LEU A 357 -35.24 2.91 24.95
C LEU A 357 -33.87 2.93 25.60
N LEU A 358 -33.09 3.97 25.34
CA LEU A 358 -31.69 4.10 25.85
C LEU A 358 -31.66 4.80 27.23
N ASP A 359 -32.78 5.36 27.70
CA ASP A 359 -32.80 6.27 28.85
C ASP A 359 -31.75 7.38 28.74
N LEU A 360 -31.61 7.96 27.52
CA LEU A 360 -30.66 9.01 27.21
C LEU A 360 -31.34 10.16 26.50
N LYS A 361 -30.86 11.39 26.73
CA LYS A 361 -31.29 12.57 26.01
C LYS A 361 -30.15 13.15 25.20
N PHE A 362 -30.29 13.18 23.85
CA PHE A 362 -29.23 13.65 22.96
C PHE A 362 -29.08 15.18 22.96
N ASP A 363 -30.02 15.92 23.48
CA ASP A 363 -29.89 17.36 23.73
C ASP A 363 -29.07 17.69 24.99
N GLN A 364 -28.95 16.73 25.93
CA GLN A 364 -28.10 16.84 27.10
C GLN A 364 -26.66 16.47 26.77
N ALA A 365 -25.71 17.19 27.35
CA ALA A 365 -24.26 16.99 27.08
C ALA A 365 -23.80 15.56 27.40
N ASP A 366 -24.23 14.99 28.53
CA ASP A 366 -23.86 13.63 28.93
C ASP A 366 -24.41 12.56 27.97
N GLY A 367 -25.71 12.61 27.66
CA GLY A 367 -26.35 11.68 26.76
C GLY A 367 -25.72 11.71 25.36
N ARG A 368 -25.42 12.91 24.86
CA ARG A 368 -24.71 13.10 23.60
C ARG A 368 -23.31 12.50 23.64
N TYR A 369 -22.52 12.84 24.66
CA TYR A 369 -21.15 12.34 24.82
C TYR A 369 -21.11 10.81 24.85
N ARG A 370 -22.00 10.17 25.62
CA ARG A 370 -22.10 8.71 25.73
C ARG A 370 -22.43 8.08 24.37
N ALA A 371 -23.42 8.62 23.65
CA ALA A 371 -23.81 8.11 22.35
C ALA A 371 -22.72 8.30 21.30
N GLU A 372 -22.10 9.47 21.21
CA GLU A 372 -21.00 9.74 20.26
C GLU A 372 -19.77 8.84 20.54
N THR A 373 -19.44 8.62 21.81
CA THR A 373 -18.37 7.73 22.22
C THR A 373 -18.68 6.29 21.83
N ALA A 374 -19.89 5.81 22.09
CA ALA A 374 -20.29 4.46 21.72
C ALA A 374 -20.32 4.24 20.21
N ILE A 375 -20.68 5.25 19.40
CA ILE A 375 -20.58 5.18 17.92
C ILE A 375 -19.11 4.97 17.47
N ARG A 376 -18.16 5.67 18.09
CA ARG A 376 -16.73 5.48 17.81
C ARG A 376 -16.26 4.07 18.18
N MET A 377 -16.75 3.54 19.32
CA MET A 377 -16.45 2.16 19.73
C MET A 377 -17.02 1.14 18.75
N VAL A 378 -18.23 1.35 18.22
CA VAL A 378 -18.81 0.48 17.17
C VAL A 378 -17.94 0.46 15.92
N ALA A 379 -17.41 1.61 15.50
CA ALA A 379 -16.51 1.67 14.34
C ALA A 379 -15.22 0.89 14.58
N VAL A 380 -14.59 1.05 15.75
CA VAL A 380 -13.41 0.27 16.15
C VAL A 380 -13.71 -1.22 16.20
N LEU A 381 -14.82 -1.64 16.81
CA LEU A 381 -15.21 -3.05 16.89
C LEU A 381 -15.39 -3.69 15.53
N ARG A 382 -16.02 -3.01 14.57
CA ARG A 382 -16.18 -3.50 13.20
C ARG A 382 -14.83 -3.78 12.56
N THR A 383 -13.93 -2.82 12.64
CA THR A 383 -12.57 -2.94 12.09
C THR A 383 -11.82 -4.13 12.69
N LEU A 384 -11.84 -4.28 14.02
CA LEU A 384 -11.16 -5.38 14.70
C LEU A 384 -11.78 -6.75 14.35
N THR A 385 -13.09 -6.82 14.13
CA THR A 385 -13.77 -8.05 13.74
C THR A 385 -13.44 -8.46 12.31
N GLU A 386 -13.44 -7.51 11.38
CA GLU A 386 -13.07 -7.73 9.97
C GLU A 386 -11.62 -8.20 9.84
N GLN A 387 -10.71 -7.59 10.58
CA GLN A 387 -9.30 -7.99 10.61
C GLN A 387 -9.10 -9.42 11.13
N LYS A 388 -9.81 -9.81 12.19
CA LYS A 388 -9.76 -11.20 12.68
C LYS A 388 -10.27 -12.20 11.66
N LEU A 389 -11.35 -11.90 10.95
CA LEU A 389 -11.89 -12.77 9.90
C LEU A 389 -10.91 -12.95 8.74
N LEU A 390 -10.19 -11.90 8.35
CA LEU A 390 -9.18 -11.95 7.30
C LEU A 390 -7.94 -12.75 7.74
N SER A 391 -7.54 -12.66 9.01
CA SER A 391 -6.39 -13.42 9.54
C SER A 391 -6.64 -14.92 9.70
N VAL A 392 -7.90 -15.37 9.75
CA VAL A 392 -8.29 -16.80 9.85
C VAL A 392 -8.42 -17.43 8.47
N ARG A 393 -8.62 -16.65 7.41
CA ARG A 393 -8.78 -17.14 6.02
C ARG A 393 -7.46 -17.29 5.25
N ARG A 394 -6.33 -16.91 5.84
CA ARG A 394 -4.97 -17.13 5.34
C ARG A 394 -4.27 -18.21 6.15
#